data_2ff8b89e91bab65724eb51a727264094
#
_entry.id   2ff8b89e91bab65724eb51a727264094
#
_cell.length_a   1.000
_cell.length_b   1.000
_cell.length_c   1.000
_cell.angle_alpha   90.00
_cell.angle_beta   90.00
_cell.angle_gamma   90.00
#
_symmetry.space_group_name_H-M   'P 1'
#
loop_
_entity.id
_entity.type
_entity.pdbx_description
1 polymer ?
#
loop_
_entity_poly.entity_id
_entity_poly.type
_entity_poly.pdbx_seq_one_letter_code
_entity_poly.pdbx_strand_id
1 'polypeptide(L)'
;MLKVGITGGIGSGKTTVCQLFSTLGIPVYYADMRAKELMVEDIQLKTSIKLLVGSEAYFSDGRLNRKFIAEKVFQQNDLLLQLNALVHPAVFLDTQQWYHLHRDKTYTLYETAILFESGSYQLLDKIITVYSPIDLRMERTMLRDGISETEVMDRIKNQLPEEDKMKRADFIIYNDLTKSLIEQVLAIHQQLITLDKTI
;
A
#
# COMPACT_ATOMS: atom_id res chain seq x y z
N MET A 1 13.65 -9.53 -13.47
CA MET A 1 13.00 -8.38 -12.84
C MET A 1 12.61 -8.73 -11.41
N LEU A 2 13.15 -8.04 -10.42
CA LEU A 2 12.77 -8.22 -9.02
C LEU A 2 11.44 -7.51 -8.71
N LYS A 3 10.61 -8.16 -7.90
CA LYS A 3 9.37 -7.58 -7.34
C LYS A 3 9.67 -7.14 -5.91
N VAL A 4 9.71 -5.84 -5.68
CA VAL A 4 10.09 -5.27 -4.38
C VAL A 4 8.87 -4.65 -3.72
N GLY A 5 8.54 -5.11 -2.51
CA GLY A 5 7.50 -4.50 -1.69
C GLY A 5 8.00 -3.27 -0.96
N ILE A 6 7.15 -2.26 -0.85
CA ILE A 6 7.41 -1.12 0.02
C ILE A 6 6.23 -0.90 0.97
N THR A 7 6.50 -0.93 2.26
CA THR A 7 5.51 -0.78 3.32
C THR A 7 5.99 0.16 4.42
N GLY A 8 5.20 0.32 5.45
CA GLY A 8 5.43 1.18 6.61
C GLY A 8 4.10 1.72 7.13
N GLY A 9 4.04 2.13 8.36
CA GLY A 9 2.80 2.61 8.98
C GLY A 9 2.22 3.86 8.33
N ILE A 10 0.97 4.13 8.64
CA ILE A 10 0.34 5.40 8.24
C ILE A 10 1.20 6.58 8.69
N GLY A 11 1.42 7.56 7.83
CA GLY A 11 2.24 8.74 8.15
C GLY A 11 3.77 8.52 8.07
N SER A 12 4.26 7.31 7.75
CA SER A 12 5.70 7.04 7.67
C SER A 12 6.41 7.71 6.50
N GLY A 13 5.68 8.16 5.46
CA GLY A 13 6.25 8.81 4.28
C GLY A 13 6.54 7.87 3.11
N LYS A 14 5.90 6.70 3.04
CA LYS A 14 6.03 5.76 1.91
C LYS A 14 5.89 6.43 0.54
N THR A 15 4.87 7.25 0.38
CA THR A 15 4.60 7.94 -0.91
C THR A 15 5.78 8.81 -1.34
N THR A 16 6.40 9.55 -0.42
CA THR A 16 7.59 10.35 -0.71
C THR A 16 8.76 9.47 -1.15
N VAL A 17 8.97 8.35 -0.46
CA VAL A 17 10.02 7.38 -0.83
C VAL A 17 9.74 6.77 -2.21
N CYS A 18 8.49 6.38 -2.48
CA CYS A 18 8.08 5.87 -3.80
C CYS A 18 8.32 6.90 -4.91
N GLN A 19 8.03 8.17 -4.65
CA GLN A 19 8.30 9.26 -5.60
C GLN A 19 9.79 9.39 -5.89
N LEU A 20 10.67 9.26 -4.88
CA LEU A 20 12.11 9.27 -5.09
C LEU A 20 12.57 8.11 -5.98
N PHE A 21 12.07 6.89 -5.75
CA PHE A 21 12.34 5.76 -6.65
C PHE A 21 11.79 6.00 -8.07
N SER A 22 10.63 6.62 -8.20
CA SER A 22 10.04 6.96 -9.50
C SER A 22 10.92 7.95 -10.29
N THR A 23 11.58 8.91 -9.63
CA THR A 23 12.55 9.83 -10.30
C THR A 23 13.78 9.09 -10.83
N LEU A 24 14.08 7.91 -10.29
CA LEU A 24 15.13 7.01 -10.78
C LEU A 24 14.65 6.08 -11.91
N GLY A 25 13.42 6.27 -12.40
CA GLY A 25 12.83 5.48 -13.48
C GLY A 25 12.25 4.14 -13.04
N ILE A 26 12.09 3.91 -11.74
CA ILE A 26 11.51 2.67 -11.20
C ILE A 26 9.99 2.77 -11.18
N PRO A 27 9.27 1.86 -11.84
CA PRO A 27 7.81 1.81 -11.79
C PRO A 27 7.31 1.46 -10.39
N VAL A 28 6.25 2.14 -9.96
CA VAL A 28 5.58 1.91 -8.68
C VAL A 28 4.12 1.56 -8.89
N TYR A 29 3.70 0.42 -8.35
CA TYR A 29 2.29 0.02 -8.25
C TYR A 29 1.75 0.41 -6.89
N TYR A 30 0.82 1.35 -6.85
CA TYR A 30 0.16 1.82 -5.63
C TYR A 30 -1.10 0.97 -5.37
N ALA A 31 -0.95 -0.13 -4.63
CA ALA A 31 -2.01 -1.13 -4.48
C ALA A 31 -3.28 -0.58 -3.80
N ASP A 32 -3.12 0.25 -2.76
CA ASP A 32 -4.27 0.82 -2.03
C ASP A 32 -5.07 1.82 -2.91
N MET A 33 -4.38 2.53 -3.81
CA MET A 33 -5.01 3.42 -4.77
C MET A 33 -5.69 2.62 -5.87
N ARG A 34 -4.96 1.67 -6.45
CA ARG A 34 -5.45 0.84 -7.55
C ARG A 34 -6.66 -0.02 -7.17
N ALA A 35 -6.69 -0.54 -5.93
CA ALA A 35 -7.87 -1.22 -5.39
C ALA A 35 -9.13 -0.34 -5.47
N LYS A 36 -9.01 0.95 -5.10
CA LYS A 36 -10.15 1.89 -5.16
C LYS A 36 -10.57 2.23 -6.59
N GLU A 37 -9.64 2.28 -7.52
CA GLU A 37 -9.93 2.47 -8.94
C GLU A 37 -10.64 1.25 -9.51
N LEU A 38 -10.15 0.04 -9.27
CA LEU A 38 -10.77 -1.20 -9.70
C LEU A 38 -12.19 -1.37 -9.17
N MET A 39 -12.45 -0.98 -7.92
CA MET A 39 -13.83 -0.98 -7.39
C MET A 39 -14.79 -0.09 -8.19
N VAL A 40 -14.30 0.87 -8.99
CA VAL A 40 -15.11 1.75 -9.85
C VAL A 40 -15.09 1.30 -11.30
N GLU A 41 -13.93 0.90 -11.82
CA GLU A 41 -13.67 0.61 -13.23
C GLU A 41 -14.10 -0.80 -13.63
N ASP A 42 -13.88 -1.80 -12.74
CA ASP A 42 -14.23 -3.19 -13.00
C ASP A 42 -15.72 -3.41 -12.77
N ILE A 43 -16.45 -3.66 -13.86
CA ILE A 43 -17.92 -3.82 -13.85
C ILE A 43 -18.35 -5.04 -13.02
N GLN A 44 -17.58 -6.15 -13.08
CA GLN A 44 -17.90 -7.37 -12.35
C GLN A 44 -17.67 -7.17 -10.86
N LEU A 45 -16.54 -6.60 -10.48
CA LEU A 45 -16.24 -6.27 -9.09
C LEU A 45 -17.27 -5.30 -8.51
N LYS A 46 -17.61 -4.25 -9.26
CA LYS A 46 -18.64 -3.28 -8.87
C LYS A 46 -20.01 -3.92 -8.62
N THR A 47 -20.41 -4.84 -9.49
CA THR A 47 -21.67 -5.58 -9.35
C THR A 47 -21.63 -6.46 -8.09
N SER A 48 -20.56 -7.20 -7.87
CA SER A 48 -20.38 -8.04 -6.69
C SER A 48 -20.37 -7.23 -5.39
N ILE A 49 -19.73 -6.06 -5.38
CA ILE A 49 -19.76 -5.15 -4.22
C ILE A 49 -21.17 -4.64 -3.93
N LYS A 50 -21.95 -4.27 -4.97
CA LYS A 50 -23.36 -3.85 -4.78
C LYS A 50 -24.22 -4.96 -4.20
N LEU A 51 -24.00 -6.20 -4.62
CA LEU A 51 -24.73 -7.36 -4.08
C LEU A 51 -24.35 -7.62 -2.62
N LEU A 52 -23.08 -7.43 -2.26
CA LEU A 52 -22.57 -7.70 -0.93
C LEU A 52 -22.95 -6.60 0.08
N VAL A 53 -22.73 -5.33 -0.26
CA VAL A 53 -22.80 -4.20 0.67
C VAL A 53 -24.10 -3.39 0.52
N GLY A 54 -24.70 -3.41 -0.67
CA GLY A 54 -25.88 -2.64 -1.05
C GLY A 54 -25.60 -1.67 -2.19
N SER A 55 -26.65 -1.23 -2.85
CA SER A 55 -26.60 -0.28 -3.99
C SER A 55 -25.99 1.07 -3.59
N GLU A 56 -26.17 1.48 -2.34
CA GLU A 56 -25.67 2.72 -1.73
C GLU A 56 -24.14 2.78 -1.60
N ALA A 57 -23.45 1.64 -1.83
CA ALA A 57 -22.00 1.58 -1.97
C ALA A 57 -21.48 2.48 -3.11
N TYR A 58 -22.37 2.89 -4.02
CA TYR A 58 -22.04 3.80 -5.11
C TYR A 58 -23.08 4.91 -5.20
N PHE A 59 -22.61 6.12 -5.51
CA PHE A 59 -23.47 7.24 -5.85
C PHE A 59 -24.13 7.04 -7.23
N SER A 60 -25.15 7.84 -7.54
CA SER A 60 -25.87 7.78 -8.84
C SER A 60 -24.95 8.05 -10.04
N ASP A 61 -23.88 8.83 -9.85
CA ASP A 61 -22.85 9.11 -10.86
C ASP A 61 -21.80 8.00 -10.99
N GLY A 62 -21.93 6.92 -10.23
CA GLY A 62 -21.05 5.75 -10.27
C GLY A 62 -19.80 5.84 -9.41
N ARG A 63 -19.54 6.96 -8.73
CA ARG A 63 -18.43 7.09 -7.78
C ARG A 63 -18.64 6.22 -6.55
N LEU A 64 -17.56 5.73 -5.97
CA LEU A 64 -17.57 4.90 -4.77
C LEU A 64 -17.98 5.72 -3.53
N ASN A 65 -19.01 5.27 -2.82
CA ASN A 65 -19.42 5.83 -1.54
C ASN A 65 -18.60 5.23 -0.39
N ARG A 66 -17.34 5.71 -0.27
CA ARG A 66 -16.38 5.19 0.72
C ARG A 66 -16.88 5.28 2.15
N LYS A 67 -17.63 6.35 2.47
CA LYS A 67 -18.17 6.56 3.82
C LYS A 67 -19.16 5.46 4.17
N PHE A 68 -20.12 5.21 3.28
CA PHE A 68 -21.11 4.15 3.48
C PHE A 68 -20.47 2.76 3.63
N ILE A 69 -19.52 2.42 2.74
CA ILE A 69 -18.81 1.14 2.81
C ILE A 69 -18.06 1.03 4.14
N ALA A 70 -17.30 2.06 4.53
CA ALA A 70 -16.55 2.07 5.77
C ALA A 70 -17.45 1.88 7.01
N GLU A 71 -18.57 2.60 7.08
CA GLU A 71 -19.55 2.47 8.16
C GLU A 71 -20.13 1.04 8.25
N LYS A 72 -20.43 0.44 7.09
CA LYS A 72 -20.97 -0.93 7.03
C LYS A 72 -19.94 -1.98 7.49
N VAL A 73 -18.73 -1.94 6.95
CA VAL A 73 -17.70 -2.93 7.27
C VAL A 73 -17.13 -2.76 8.67
N PHE A 74 -17.11 -1.52 9.22
CA PHE A 74 -16.67 -1.26 10.59
C PHE A 74 -17.56 -1.96 11.63
N GLN A 75 -18.85 -2.08 11.33
CA GLN A 75 -19.82 -2.72 12.23
C GLN A 75 -19.85 -4.25 12.09
N GLN A 76 -19.25 -4.81 11.03
CA GLN A 76 -19.38 -6.22 10.68
C GLN A 76 -18.04 -6.76 10.13
N ASN A 77 -17.23 -7.37 10.99
CA ASN A 77 -15.92 -7.92 10.58
C ASN A 77 -16.04 -8.95 9.45
N ASP A 78 -17.10 -9.77 9.45
CA ASP A 78 -17.32 -10.76 8.39
C ASP A 78 -17.57 -10.09 7.03
N LEU A 79 -18.24 -8.93 7.01
CA LEU A 79 -18.48 -8.18 5.79
C LEU A 79 -17.18 -7.58 5.23
N LEU A 80 -16.27 -7.13 6.10
CA LEU A 80 -14.93 -6.69 5.70
C LEU A 80 -14.14 -7.83 5.06
N LEU A 81 -14.18 -9.03 5.65
CA LEU A 81 -13.51 -10.20 5.09
C LEU A 81 -14.07 -10.56 3.71
N GLN A 82 -15.39 -10.54 3.54
CA GLN A 82 -16.06 -10.81 2.26
C GLN A 82 -15.71 -9.74 1.21
N LEU A 83 -15.71 -8.46 1.59
CA LEU A 83 -15.30 -7.38 0.69
C LEU A 83 -13.84 -7.55 0.22
N ASN A 84 -12.94 -7.86 1.14
CA ASN A 84 -11.55 -8.14 0.82
C ASN A 84 -11.40 -9.35 -0.10
N ALA A 85 -12.20 -10.41 0.11
CA ALA A 85 -12.21 -11.59 -0.75
C ALA A 85 -12.68 -11.29 -2.20
N LEU A 86 -13.43 -10.22 -2.42
CA LEU A 86 -13.78 -9.74 -3.76
C LEU A 86 -12.68 -8.86 -4.36
N VAL A 87 -12.11 -7.95 -3.56
CA VAL A 87 -11.17 -6.93 -4.05
C VAL A 87 -9.76 -7.50 -4.28
N HIS A 88 -9.25 -8.35 -3.38
CA HIS A 88 -7.88 -8.86 -3.48
C HIS A 88 -7.59 -9.64 -4.77
N PRO A 89 -8.48 -10.53 -5.26
CA PRO A 89 -8.27 -11.21 -6.55
C PRO A 89 -8.21 -10.24 -7.74
N ALA A 90 -9.04 -9.19 -7.75
CA ALA A 90 -9.02 -8.18 -8.80
C ALA A 90 -7.69 -7.41 -8.81
N VAL A 91 -7.22 -6.98 -7.62
CA VAL A 91 -5.91 -6.32 -7.48
C VAL A 91 -4.78 -7.26 -7.89
N PHE A 92 -4.86 -8.54 -7.51
CA PHE A 92 -3.84 -9.52 -7.91
C PHE A 92 -3.74 -9.67 -9.43
N LEU A 93 -4.86 -9.83 -10.13
CA LEU A 93 -4.89 -9.95 -11.59
C LEU A 93 -4.36 -8.68 -12.27
N ASP A 94 -4.79 -7.51 -11.81
CA ASP A 94 -4.31 -6.22 -12.32
C ASP A 94 -2.79 -6.06 -12.09
N THR A 95 -2.30 -6.45 -10.92
CA THR A 95 -0.87 -6.43 -10.59
C THR A 95 -0.06 -7.35 -11.50
N GLN A 96 -0.56 -8.55 -11.84
CA GLN A 96 0.13 -9.47 -12.76
C GLN A 96 0.24 -8.88 -14.18
N GLN A 97 -0.82 -8.23 -14.66
CA GLN A 97 -0.79 -7.53 -15.94
C GLN A 97 0.21 -6.35 -15.89
N TRP A 98 0.21 -5.60 -14.81
CA TRP A 98 1.13 -4.50 -14.61
C TRP A 98 2.59 -4.96 -14.57
N TYR A 99 2.92 -6.07 -13.90
CA TYR A 99 4.25 -6.67 -13.92
C TYR A 99 4.67 -7.11 -15.33
N HIS A 100 3.74 -7.67 -16.11
CA HIS A 100 4.01 -8.04 -17.48
C HIS A 100 4.40 -6.85 -18.37
N LEU A 101 3.74 -5.70 -18.18
CA LEU A 101 4.04 -4.44 -18.89
C LEU A 101 5.42 -3.87 -18.53
N HIS A 102 5.94 -4.17 -17.36
CA HIS A 102 7.21 -3.64 -16.84
C HIS A 102 8.33 -4.68 -16.77
N ARG A 103 8.18 -5.80 -17.45
CA ARG A 103 9.13 -6.94 -17.42
C ARG A 103 10.55 -6.61 -17.90
N ASP A 104 10.73 -5.51 -18.63
CA ASP A 104 12.00 -4.98 -19.12
C ASP A 104 12.79 -4.21 -18.04
N LYS A 105 12.18 -3.95 -16.90
CA LYS A 105 12.80 -3.22 -15.79
C LYS A 105 13.64 -4.14 -14.91
N THR A 106 14.70 -3.60 -14.32
CA THR A 106 15.51 -4.32 -13.34
C THR A 106 14.67 -4.74 -12.13
N TYR A 107 13.87 -3.83 -11.61
CA TYR A 107 12.91 -4.11 -10.55
C TYR A 107 11.72 -3.16 -10.61
N THR A 108 10.68 -3.51 -9.87
CA THR A 108 9.48 -2.70 -9.69
C THR A 108 9.13 -2.60 -8.21
N LEU A 109 8.41 -1.55 -7.82
CA LEU A 109 7.90 -1.39 -6.45
C LEU A 109 6.40 -1.68 -6.37
N TYR A 110 5.99 -2.44 -5.37
CA TYR A 110 4.61 -2.68 -4.97
C TYR A 110 4.36 -2.01 -3.62
N GLU A 111 3.62 -0.90 -3.61
CA GLU A 111 3.36 -0.09 -2.41
C GLU A 111 2.02 -0.45 -1.80
N THR A 112 2.03 -0.78 -0.50
CA THR A 112 0.83 -0.89 0.33
C THR A 112 1.17 -0.71 1.81
N ALA A 113 0.25 -0.14 2.57
CA ALA A 113 0.39 0.02 4.02
C ALA A 113 0.21 -1.29 4.80
N ILE A 114 -0.46 -2.28 4.21
CA ILE A 114 -0.85 -3.56 4.85
C ILE A 114 -0.17 -4.77 4.19
N LEU A 115 1.09 -4.64 3.78
CA LEU A 115 1.83 -5.65 3.03
C LEU A 115 1.89 -7.00 3.74
N PHE A 116 2.17 -6.98 5.03
CA PHE A 116 2.29 -8.18 5.85
C PHE A 116 0.92 -8.72 6.27
N GLU A 117 0.01 -7.82 6.63
CA GLU A 117 -1.34 -8.11 7.08
C GLU A 117 -2.18 -8.78 5.98
N SER A 118 -2.01 -8.35 4.73
CA SER A 118 -2.70 -8.94 3.56
C SER A 118 -2.05 -10.23 3.04
N GLY A 119 -0.84 -10.56 3.50
CA GLY A 119 -0.08 -11.70 2.96
C GLY A 119 0.59 -11.43 1.61
N SER A 120 0.46 -10.24 1.04
CA SER A 120 1.02 -9.89 -0.28
C SER A 120 2.55 -9.99 -0.33
N TYR A 121 3.22 -9.89 0.82
CA TYR A 121 4.67 -10.05 0.92
C TYR A 121 5.19 -11.38 0.38
N GLN A 122 4.38 -12.45 0.38
CA GLN A 122 4.77 -13.78 -0.11
C GLN A 122 5.01 -13.84 -1.63
N LEU A 123 4.55 -12.83 -2.37
CA LEU A 123 4.68 -12.72 -3.81
C LEU A 123 5.85 -11.83 -4.24
N LEU A 124 6.66 -11.39 -3.29
CA LEU A 124 7.70 -10.38 -3.49
C LEU A 124 9.07 -10.95 -3.16
N ASP A 125 10.08 -10.51 -3.92
CA ASP A 125 11.47 -10.98 -3.78
C ASP A 125 12.21 -10.26 -2.66
N LYS A 126 11.89 -8.98 -2.44
CA LYS A 126 12.50 -8.11 -1.42
C LYS A 126 11.47 -7.17 -0.81
N ILE A 127 11.72 -6.73 0.41
CA ILE A 127 10.83 -5.83 1.15
C ILE A 127 11.61 -4.64 1.70
N ILE A 128 11.09 -3.45 1.46
CA ILE A 128 11.53 -2.19 2.05
C ILE A 128 10.49 -1.75 3.07
N THR A 129 10.90 -1.45 4.30
CA THR A 129 10.04 -0.80 5.30
C THR A 129 10.47 0.65 5.50
N VAL A 130 9.52 1.57 5.36
CA VAL A 130 9.74 2.99 5.69
C VAL A 130 9.31 3.22 7.14
N TYR A 131 10.29 3.42 8.01
CA TYR A 131 10.09 3.69 9.43
C TYR A 131 10.02 5.20 9.71
N SER A 132 9.15 5.59 10.61
CA SER A 132 9.13 6.92 11.23
C SER A 132 8.58 6.80 12.65
N PRO A 133 9.10 7.58 13.63
CA PRO A 133 8.57 7.62 14.99
C PRO A 133 7.08 7.93 15.02
N ILE A 134 6.39 7.37 16.03
CA ILE A 134 4.94 7.46 16.13
C ILE A 134 4.44 8.92 16.16
N ASP A 135 5.13 9.80 16.90
CA ASP A 135 4.74 11.20 17.03
C ASP A 135 4.75 11.92 15.68
N LEU A 136 5.80 11.72 14.87
CA LEU A 136 5.88 12.28 13.51
C LEU A 136 4.82 11.69 12.57
N ARG A 137 4.52 10.42 12.72
CA ARG A 137 3.48 9.75 11.92
C ARG A 137 2.10 10.30 12.24
N MET A 138 1.81 10.52 13.53
CA MET A 138 0.57 11.09 14.01
C MET A 138 0.40 12.53 13.51
N GLU A 139 1.40 13.38 13.74
CA GLU A 139 1.40 14.78 13.28
C GLU A 139 1.14 14.87 11.76
N ARG A 140 1.92 14.12 10.96
CA ARG A 140 1.79 14.10 9.50
C ARG A 140 0.42 13.63 9.03
N THR A 141 -0.15 12.63 9.71
CA THR A 141 -1.46 12.08 9.34
C THR A 141 -2.58 13.02 9.71
N MET A 142 -2.56 13.60 10.90
CA MET A 142 -3.53 14.60 11.33
C MET A 142 -3.54 15.82 10.39
N LEU A 143 -2.35 16.34 10.06
CA LEU A 143 -2.21 17.50 9.17
C LEU A 143 -2.70 17.19 7.73
N ARG A 144 -2.38 16.03 7.20
CA ARG A 144 -2.75 15.63 5.84
C ARG A 144 -4.24 15.34 5.69
N ASP A 145 -4.83 14.60 6.65
CA ASP A 145 -6.18 14.05 6.54
C ASP A 145 -7.24 14.91 7.27
N GLY A 146 -6.82 15.87 8.10
CA GLY A 146 -7.73 16.71 8.88
C GLY A 146 -8.51 15.93 9.95
N ILE A 147 -7.93 14.86 10.51
CA ILE A 147 -8.56 13.95 11.47
C ILE A 147 -7.94 14.09 12.85
N SER A 148 -8.67 13.65 13.87
CA SER A 148 -8.23 13.70 15.28
C SER A 148 -7.13 12.68 15.58
N GLU A 149 -6.39 12.91 16.66
CA GLU A 149 -5.39 11.98 17.20
C GLU A 149 -6.00 10.60 17.45
N THR A 150 -7.19 10.53 18.01
CA THR A 150 -7.90 9.27 18.26
C THR A 150 -8.14 8.47 16.99
N GLU A 151 -8.59 9.13 15.92
CA GLU A 151 -8.82 8.48 14.62
C GLU A 151 -7.52 7.98 13.98
N VAL A 152 -6.41 8.70 14.17
CA VAL A 152 -5.08 8.23 13.71
C VAL A 152 -4.65 7.01 14.50
N MET A 153 -4.78 7.02 15.82
CA MET A 153 -4.44 5.89 16.68
C MET A 153 -5.24 4.63 16.34
N ASP A 154 -6.52 4.77 16.04
CA ASP A 154 -7.34 3.64 15.64
C ASP A 154 -6.89 3.04 14.30
N ARG A 155 -6.42 3.87 13.35
CA ARG A 155 -5.81 3.37 12.12
C ARG A 155 -4.46 2.67 12.37
N ILE A 156 -3.65 3.18 13.30
CA ILE A 156 -2.37 2.57 13.69
C ILE A 156 -2.59 1.20 14.32
N LYS A 157 -3.58 1.05 15.22
CA LYS A 157 -3.92 -0.23 15.87
C LYS A 157 -4.31 -1.33 14.89
N ASN A 158 -4.82 -0.98 13.71
CA ASN A 158 -5.18 -1.92 12.65
C ASN A 158 -3.99 -2.31 11.76
N GLN A 159 -2.79 -1.85 12.06
CA GLN A 159 -1.57 -2.21 11.34
C GLN A 159 -0.63 -3.01 12.24
N LEU A 160 0.20 -3.86 11.62
CA LEU A 160 1.28 -4.54 12.32
C LEU A 160 2.22 -3.51 12.96
N PRO A 161 2.75 -3.76 14.17
CA PRO A 161 3.73 -2.88 14.81
C PRO A 161 4.94 -2.63 13.90
N GLU A 162 5.50 -1.40 13.96
CA GLU A 162 6.62 -1.02 13.09
C GLU A 162 7.86 -1.89 13.33
N GLU A 163 8.12 -2.25 14.59
CA GLU A 163 9.24 -3.12 14.97
C GLU A 163 9.13 -4.49 14.30
N ASP A 164 7.93 -5.02 14.16
CA ASP A 164 7.70 -6.30 13.51
C ASP A 164 7.81 -6.21 11.99
N LYS A 165 7.40 -5.08 11.39
CA LYS A 165 7.65 -4.80 9.97
C LYS A 165 9.15 -4.69 9.69
N MET A 166 9.88 -3.97 10.55
CA MET A 166 11.34 -3.80 10.42
C MET A 166 12.09 -5.12 10.51
N LYS A 167 11.71 -6.02 11.43
CA LYS A 167 12.33 -7.37 11.56
C LYS A 167 12.13 -8.25 10.33
N ARG A 168 11.05 -8.03 9.57
CA ARG A 168 10.66 -8.83 8.40
C ARG A 168 11.10 -8.23 7.08
N ALA A 169 11.62 -7.00 7.08
CA ALA A 169 12.07 -6.31 5.88
C ALA A 169 13.53 -6.62 5.55
N ASP A 170 13.87 -6.65 4.27
CA ASP A 170 15.25 -6.73 3.79
C ASP A 170 15.98 -5.39 3.91
N PHE A 171 15.21 -4.28 3.77
CA PHE A 171 15.74 -2.92 3.84
C PHE A 171 14.86 -2.03 4.70
N ILE A 172 15.49 -1.10 5.44
CA ILE A 172 14.79 -0.11 6.25
C ILE A 172 15.21 1.27 5.79
N ILE A 173 14.22 2.13 5.53
CA ILE A 173 14.43 3.56 5.27
C ILE A 173 13.92 4.33 6.49
N TYR A 174 14.81 5.06 7.15
CA TYR A 174 14.49 5.89 8.30
C TYR A 174 14.05 7.28 7.84
N ASN A 175 12.78 7.62 8.09
CA ASN A 175 12.19 8.93 7.83
C ASN A 175 11.89 9.66 9.14
N ASP A 176 12.92 9.79 9.97
CA ASP A 176 12.92 10.34 11.32
C ASP A 176 13.61 11.70 11.43
N LEU A 177 13.89 12.34 10.30
CA LEU A 177 14.56 13.63 10.16
C LEU A 177 16.06 13.60 10.52
N THR A 178 16.65 12.44 10.83
CA THR A 178 18.06 12.33 11.17
C THR A 178 18.94 12.00 9.97
N LYS A 179 18.38 11.37 8.94
CA LYS A 179 19.09 10.91 7.74
C LYS A 179 18.42 11.39 6.46
N SER A 180 19.23 11.66 5.45
CA SER A 180 18.73 11.99 4.11
C SER A 180 17.96 10.82 3.51
N LEU A 181 16.70 11.02 3.13
CA LEU A 181 15.94 10.02 2.38
C LEU A 181 16.55 9.72 1.02
N ILE A 182 17.09 10.74 0.36
CA ILE A 182 17.70 10.59 -0.97
C ILE A 182 18.89 9.64 -0.91
N GLU A 183 19.80 9.81 0.06
CA GLU A 183 20.97 8.94 0.21
C GLU A 183 20.56 7.49 0.50
N GLN A 184 19.58 7.27 1.38
CA GLN A 184 19.07 5.95 1.70
C GLN A 184 18.43 5.28 0.47
N VAL A 185 17.62 6.01 -0.29
CA VAL A 185 16.99 5.52 -1.51
C VAL A 185 18.04 5.16 -2.56
N LEU A 186 19.04 6.00 -2.78
CA LEU A 186 20.12 5.72 -3.73
C LEU A 186 20.93 4.48 -3.33
N ALA A 187 21.25 4.33 -2.04
CA ALA A 187 21.99 3.17 -1.54
C ALA A 187 21.20 1.86 -1.76
N ILE A 188 19.90 1.84 -1.46
CA ILE A 188 19.05 0.66 -1.69
C ILE A 188 18.88 0.40 -3.19
N HIS A 189 18.68 1.44 -3.99
CA HIS A 189 18.57 1.32 -5.44
C HIS A 189 19.81 0.63 -6.05
N GLN A 190 21.02 1.02 -5.65
CA GLN A 190 22.25 0.38 -6.13
C GLN A 190 22.33 -1.10 -5.74
N GLN A 191 21.93 -1.45 -4.52
CA GLN A 191 21.89 -2.85 -4.07
C GLN A 191 20.88 -3.67 -4.90
N LEU A 192 19.68 -3.16 -5.13
CA LEU A 192 18.65 -3.84 -5.91
C LEU A 192 19.06 -4.08 -7.38
N ILE A 193 19.73 -3.09 -8.02
CA ILE A 193 20.26 -3.26 -9.38
C ILE A 193 21.33 -4.35 -9.42
N THR A 194 22.15 -4.46 -8.39
CA THR A 194 23.23 -5.47 -8.34
C THR A 194 22.64 -6.86 -8.16
N LEU A 195 21.59 -7.01 -7.34
CA LEU A 195 20.94 -8.30 -7.11
C LEU A 195 20.31 -8.90 -8.38
N ASP A 196 19.68 -8.09 -9.23
CA ASP A 196 19.05 -8.58 -10.48
C ASP A 196 20.09 -9.13 -11.47
N LYS A 197 21.32 -8.62 -11.46
CA LYS A 197 22.39 -9.12 -12.33
C LYS A 197 22.95 -10.49 -11.92
N THR A 198 22.56 -10.99 -10.76
CA THR A 198 23.09 -12.24 -10.17
C THR A 198 22.11 -13.42 -10.35
N ILE A 199 20.91 -13.15 -10.84
CA ILE A 199 19.85 -14.14 -11.15
C ILE A 199 19.80 -14.36 -12.66
#